data_ac10c18d4bcc9d26bc0b2ecb87a22ed7
#
_entry.id   ac10c18d4bcc9d26bc0b2ecb87a22ed7
#
_cell.length_a   1.000
_cell.length_b   1.000
_cell.length_c   1.000
_cell.angle_alpha   90.00
_cell.angle_beta   90.00
_cell.angle_gamma   90.00
#
_symmetry.space_group_name_H-M   'P 1'
#
loop_
_entity.id
_entity.type
_entity.pdbx_description
1 polymer ?
#
loop_
_entity_poly.entity_id
_entity_poly.type
_entity_poly.pdbx_seq_one_letter_code
_entity_poly.pdbx_strand_id
1 'polypeptide(L)'
;MNKLVPLGVGIAAVAVAVLVGGQLIASPASGDVAAVPSVQQSPTPAPAATPTPTASPVAEASPAPIPADGMMRPGTYVTHGWPASDATLTLMFTVPAGWHGFGDGTIFPDGADGTALQFIRVTALNSDLCHWKDPKGDVNVGTTVDDLVEALVAQTKFEVSDPVAVSIGGYSGKRVDVVYPAELFKEKGSSEAPGCDEGVTRLFGDGGIYGQAPNERWQTNILDVDGTRFVIILQDDPDTSAADHAGTAAIVDSMLITP
;
A
#
# COMPACT_ATOMS: atom_id res chain seq x y z
N MET A 1 14.19 37.86 37.63
CA MET A 1 15.59 38.04 37.20
C MET A 1 15.84 37.18 35.99
N ASN A 2 15.89 37.85 34.86
CA ASN A 2 16.00 37.24 33.53
C ASN A 2 17.41 36.69 33.28
N LYS A 3 17.50 35.48 32.67
CA LYS A 3 18.65 35.14 31.85
C LYS A 3 18.15 34.47 30.55
N LEU A 4 18.18 35.27 29.51
CA LEU A 4 18.07 34.83 28.10
C LEU A 4 19.42 34.20 27.69
N VAL A 5 19.36 33.00 27.09
CA VAL A 5 20.48 32.39 26.39
C VAL A 5 20.10 32.36 24.89
N PRO A 6 20.90 32.88 23.98
CA PRO A 6 20.63 32.82 22.55
C PRO A 6 21.09 31.48 21.99
N LEU A 7 20.18 30.77 21.31
CA LEU A 7 20.52 29.60 20.46
C LEU A 7 21.01 30.09 19.10
N GLY A 8 22.22 29.73 18.78
CA GLY A 8 22.82 29.95 17.46
C GLY A 8 22.27 28.96 16.44
N VAL A 9 21.81 29.51 15.32
CA VAL A 9 21.38 28.79 14.12
C VAL A 9 22.63 28.45 13.31
N GLY A 10 22.94 27.16 13.20
CA GLY A 10 23.96 26.67 12.28
C GLY A 10 23.31 26.02 11.05
N ILE A 11 23.31 26.74 9.93
CA ILE A 11 22.90 26.19 8.62
C ILE A 11 24.11 25.53 8.00
N ALA A 12 24.09 24.19 7.91
CA ALA A 12 25.06 23.44 7.11
C ALA A 12 24.47 23.19 5.72
N ALA A 13 24.94 23.94 4.72
CA ALA A 13 24.64 23.69 3.33
C ALA A 13 25.52 22.54 2.83
N VAL A 14 24.92 21.43 2.43
CA VAL A 14 25.60 20.35 1.72
C VAL A 14 25.41 20.57 0.22
N ALA A 15 26.49 20.95 -0.45
CA ALA A 15 26.55 21.03 -1.91
C ALA A 15 26.87 19.65 -2.47
N VAL A 16 25.96 19.06 -3.23
CA VAL A 16 26.19 17.85 -4.01
C VAL A 16 26.68 18.28 -5.40
N ALA A 17 27.96 18.00 -5.69
CA ALA A 17 28.53 18.16 -7.01
C ALA A 17 28.28 16.92 -7.85
N VAL A 18 27.50 17.06 -8.93
CA VAL A 18 27.29 16.01 -9.93
C VAL A 18 28.41 16.15 -10.97
N LEU A 19 29.35 15.21 -11.01
CA LEU A 19 30.35 15.07 -12.05
C LEU A 19 29.76 14.27 -13.22
N VAL A 20 29.43 14.94 -14.30
CA VAL A 20 29.10 14.31 -15.58
C VAL A 20 30.41 14.00 -16.31
N GLY A 21 30.85 12.75 -16.26
CA GLY A 21 31.97 12.24 -17.03
C GLY A 21 31.56 11.88 -18.45
N GLY A 22 31.80 12.77 -19.40
CA GLY A 22 31.69 12.46 -20.83
C GLY A 22 32.88 11.64 -21.31
N GLN A 23 32.66 10.42 -21.78
CA GLN A 23 33.65 9.63 -22.51
C GLN A 23 33.55 9.95 -24.00
N LEU A 24 34.62 10.59 -24.52
CA LEU A 24 34.88 10.75 -25.95
C LEU A 24 35.40 9.40 -26.50
N ILE A 25 34.63 8.76 -27.35
CA ILE A 25 35.06 7.59 -28.09
C ILE A 25 35.77 8.08 -29.35
N ALA A 26 37.10 7.90 -29.41
CA ALA A 26 37.88 8.14 -30.58
C ALA A 26 37.70 6.97 -31.58
N SER A 27 37.33 7.29 -32.82
CA SER A 27 37.29 6.33 -33.91
C SER A 27 38.74 6.03 -34.40
N PRO A 28 39.10 4.75 -34.58
CA PRO A 28 40.36 4.43 -35.25
C PRO A 28 40.22 4.49 -36.79
N ALA A 29 41.27 4.98 -37.41
CA ALA A 29 41.42 5.15 -38.83
C ALA A 29 41.41 3.81 -39.59
N SER A 30 40.81 3.86 -40.77
CA SER A 30 40.78 2.78 -41.76
C SER A 30 42.19 2.46 -42.27
N GLY A 31 42.68 1.27 -42.00
CA GLY A 31 43.88 0.70 -42.65
C GLY A 31 43.45 -0.27 -43.74
N ASP A 32 43.84 0.02 -44.97
CA ASP A 32 43.70 -0.89 -46.11
C ASP A 32 44.47 -2.20 -45.85
N VAL A 33 43.77 -3.31 -45.82
CA VAL A 33 44.39 -4.65 -45.79
C VAL A 33 43.96 -5.43 -47.03
N ALA A 34 44.97 -5.79 -47.79
CA ALA A 34 44.88 -6.55 -49.04
C ALA A 34 44.04 -7.84 -48.89
N ALA A 35 43.21 -8.09 -49.91
CA ALA A 35 42.35 -9.24 -50.00
C ALA A 35 43.15 -10.53 -50.14
N VAL A 36 42.97 -11.47 -49.19
CA VAL A 36 43.42 -12.85 -49.29
C VAL A 36 42.27 -13.70 -49.87
N PRO A 37 42.51 -14.59 -50.86
CA PRO A 37 41.42 -15.36 -51.41
C PRO A 37 40.82 -16.34 -50.37
N SER A 38 39.54 -16.22 -50.09
CA SER A 38 38.78 -17.13 -49.24
C SER A 38 38.60 -18.47 -49.90
N VAL A 39 39.12 -19.51 -49.27
CA VAL A 39 38.77 -20.89 -49.57
C VAL A 39 37.35 -21.13 -48.99
N GLN A 40 36.42 -21.34 -49.90
CA GLN A 40 35.01 -21.64 -49.58
C GLN A 40 34.90 -23.02 -48.97
N GLN A 41 34.83 -23.11 -47.65
CA GLN A 41 34.49 -24.33 -46.93
C GLN A 41 32.99 -24.63 -47.07
N SER A 42 32.70 -25.84 -47.57
CA SER A 42 31.35 -26.33 -47.67
C SER A 42 30.73 -26.45 -46.28
N PRO A 43 29.50 -25.94 -46.03
CA PRO A 43 28.90 -26.01 -44.71
C PRO A 43 28.59 -27.47 -44.29
N THR A 44 29.18 -27.85 -43.17
CA THR A 44 28.82 -29.10 -42.51
C THR A 44 27.36 -28.98 -42.03
N PRO A 45 26.46 -29.94 -42.28
CA PRO A 45 25.09 -29.87 -41.81
C PRO A 45 25.06 -29.82 -40.27
N ALA A 46 24.36 -28.83 -39.75
CA ALA A 46 24.15 -28.66 -38.31
C ALA A 46 23.32 -29.85 -37.78
N PRO A 47 23.66 -30.38 -36.59
CA PRO A 47 22.84 -31.40 -35.96
C PRO A 47 21.42 -30.87 -35.69
N ALA A 48 20.42 -31.71 -36.02
CA ALA A 48 19.01 -31.38 -35.78
C ALA A 48 18.78 -31.07 -34.29
N ALA A 49 18.22 -29.89 -34.01
CA ALA A 49 17.87 -29.50 -32.66
C ALA A 49 16.85 -30.47 -32.04
N THR A 50 17.22 -31.11 -30.95
CA THR A 50 16.30 -31.94 -30.18
C THR A 50 15.16 -31.06 -29.67
N PRO A 51 13.88 -31.42 -29.85
CA PRO A 51 12.77 -30.61 -29.37
C PRO A 51 12.88 -30.48 -27.84
N THR A 52 12.96 -29.25 -27.37
CA THR A 52 12.88 -28.91 -25.94
C THR A 52 11.50 -29.34 -25.46
N PRO A 53 11.38 -30.09 -24.34
CA PRO A 53 10.09 -30.46 -23.82
C PRO A 53 9.31 -29.20 -23.48
N THR A 54 8.14 -29.00 -24.09
CA THR A 54 7.19 -27.95 -23.74
C THR A 54 6.74 -28.19 -22.31
N ALA A 55 7.07 -27.28 -21.40
CA ALA A 55 6.58 -27.34 -20.02
C ALA A 55 5.05 -27.38 -20.05
N SER A 56 4.46 -28.41 -19.44
CA SER A 56 3.02 -28.48 -19.24
C SER A 56 2.59 -27.23 -18.47
N PRO A 57 1.47 -26.58 -18.84
CA PRO A 57 0.96 -25.45 -18.06
C PRO A 57 0.70 -25.92 -16.63
N VAL A 58 1.38 -25.30 -15.67
CA VAL A 58 1.07 -25.45 -14.24
C VAL A 58 -0.35 -24.94 -14.08
N ALA A 59 -1.26 -25.78 -13.60
CA ALA A 59 -2.62 -25.37 -13.29
C ALA A 59 -2.54 -24.19 -12.30
N GLU A 60 -3.06 -23.05 -12.70
CA GLU A 60 -3.13 -21.87 -11.85
C GLU A 60 -4.02 -22.22 -10.66
N ALA A 61 -3.46 -22.13 -9.44
CA ALA A 61 -4.21 -22.46 -8.25
C ALA A 61 -5.35 -21.45 -8.09
N SER A 62 -6.55 -21.93 -7.79
CA SER A 62 -7.68 -21.03 -7.51
C SER A 62 -7.34 -20.08 -6.35
N PRO A 63 -7.80 -18.80 -6.41
CA PRO A 63 -7.60 -17.85 -5.33
C PRO A 63 -8.10 -18.41 -3.98
N ALA A 64 -7.32 -18.20 -2.92
CA ALA A 64 -7.67 -18.61 -1.57
C ALA A 64 -8.32 -17.43 -0.80
N PRO A 65 -9.21 -17.65 0.17
CA PRO A 65 -9.64 -16.60 1.07
C PRO A 65 -8.49 -16.17 1.99
N ILE A 66 -8.54 -14.93 2.49
CA ILE A 66 -7.65 -14.49 3.56
C ILE A 66 -7.87 -15.40 4.78
N PRO A 67 -6.83 -15.94 5.44
CA PRO A 67 -7.02 -16.73 6.66
C PRO A 67 -7.58 -15.87 7.79
N ALA A 68 -8.44 -16.45 8.62
CA ALA A 68 -9.03 -15.78 9.77
C ALA A 68 -7.96 -15.27 10.76
N ASP A 69 -6.87 -16.01 10.91
CA ASP A 69 -5.64 -15.63 11.60
C ASP A 69 -4.53 -16.61 11.19
N GLY A 70 -3.44 -16.10 10.61
CA GLY A 70 -2.32 -16.97 10.25
C GLY A 70 -1.49 -16.52 9.06
N MET A 71 -0.34 -17.16 8.92
CA MET A 71 0.60 -16.94 7.82
C MET A 71 -0.02 -17.28 6.46
N MET A 72 0.16 -16.38 5.53
CA MET A 72 -0.23 -16.54 4.13
C MET A 72 0.89 -17.20 3.34
N ARG A 73 0.56 -18.18 2.51
CA ARG A 73 1.50 -18.71 1.52
C ARG A 73 1.59 -17.75 0.33
N PRO A 74 2.74 -17.67 -0.36
CA PRO A 74 2.80 -16.93 -1.62
C PRO A 74 1.72 -17.43 -2.59
N GLY A 75 0.94 -16.51 -3.18
CA GLY A 75 -0.15 -16.87 -4.07
C GLY A 75 -1.23 -15.82 -4.21
N THR A 76 -2.29 -16.18 -4.93
CA THR A 76 -3.44 -15.30 -5.17
C THR A 76 -4.52 -15.52 -4.11
N TYR A 77 -5.02 -14.43 -3.57
CA TYR A 77 -6.05 -14.39 -2.55
C TYR A 77 -7.26 -13.61 -3.02
N VAL A 78 -8.38 -13.85 -2.34
CA VAL A 78 -9.65 -13.18 -2.60
C VAL A 78 -10.26 -12.68 -1.30
N THR A 79 -10.85 -11.48 -1.35
CA THR A 79 -11.67 -10.93 -0.26
C THR A 79 -12.86 -10.16 -0.83
N HIS A 80 -13.91 -10.05 -0.01
CA HIS A 80 -15.07 -9.20 -0.28
C HIS A 80 -15.04 -7.91 0.56
N GLY A 81 -13.97 -7.69 1.31
CA GLY A 81 -13.84 -6.62 2.30
C GLY A 81 -14.64 -6.90 3.58
N TRP A 82 -14.35 -6.14 4.62
CA TRP A 82 -14.99 -6.29 5.92
C TRP A 82 -15.88 -5.08 6.23
N PRO A 83 -17.07 -5.24 6.85
CA PRO A 83 -17.80 -6.49 7.02
C PRO A 83 -18.31 -7.05 5.68
N ALA A 84 -18.22 -8.35 5.52
CA ALA A 84 -18.64 -9.07 4.30
C ALA A 84 -20.17 -9.16 4.17
N SER A 85 -20.88 -8.03 4.31
CA SER A 85 -22.34 -8.02 4.30
C SER A 85 -22.97 -8.16 2.90
N ASP A 86 -22.19 -7.92 1.83
CA ASP A 86 -22.63 -8.04 0.43
C ASP A 86 -21.51 -8.64 -0.43
N ALA A 87 -21.67 -9.89 -0.82
CA ALA A 87 -20.70 -10.63 -1.63
C ALA A 87 -20.67 -10.22 -3.12
N THR A 88 -21.16 -9.03 -3.48
CA THR A 88 -21.23 -8.58 -4.87
C THR A 88 -19.90 -8.09 -5.39
N LEU A 89 -18.99 -7.61 -4.52
CA LEU A 89 -17.69 -7.09 -4.92
C LEU A 89 -16.61 -8.09 -4.52
N THR A 90 -15.76 -8.45 -5.47
CA THR A 90 -14.63 -9.35 -5.26
C THR A 90 -13.33 -8.64 -5.54
N LEU A 91 -12.40 -8.64 -4.60
CA LEU A 91 -11.04 -8.17 -4.75
C LEU A 91 -10.09 -9.36 -4.77
N MET A 92 -9.33 -9.53 -5.85
CA MET A 92 -8.24 -10.50 -5.94
C MET A 92 -6.90 -9.78 -5.92
N PHE A 93 -5.88 -10.37 -5.29
CA PHE A 93 -4.54 -9.83 -5.22
C PHE A 93 -3.52 -10.93 -4.97
N THR A 94 -2.26 -10.66 -5.31
CA THR A 94 -1.15 -11.62 -5.11
C THR A 94 -0.31 -11.19 -3.92
N VAL A 95 -0.06 -12.15 -3.02
CA VAL A 95 0.72 -11.94 -1.79
C VAL A 95 2.06 -12.66 -1.91
N PRO A 96 3.21 -12.01 -1.63
CA PRO A 96 4.50 -12.66 -1.54
C PRO A 96 4.65 -13.45 -0.22
N ALA A 97 5.79 -14.10 -0.01
CA ALA A 97 6.09 -14.75 1.27
C ALA A 97 6.23 -13.73 2.41
N GLY A 98 5.95 -14.14 3.64
CA GLY A 98 6.14 -13.31 4.83
C GLY A 98 4.97 -12.38 5.13
N TRP A 99 3.77 -12.73 4.75
CA TRP A 99 2.55 -11.99 5.07
C TRP A 99 1.62 -12.80 5.96
N HIS A 100 0.90 -12.11 6.82
CA HIS A 100 -0.08 -12.64 7.72
C HIS A 100 -1.47 -12.11 7.35
N GLY A 101 -2.49 -12.95 7.42
CA GLY A 101 -3.88 -12.56 7.24
C GLY A 101 -4.63 -12.56 8.55
N PHE A 102 -5.55 -11.60 8.71
CA PHE A 102 -6.40 -11.49 9.88
C PHE A 102 -7.83 -11.11 9.48
N GLY A 103 -8.77 -11.98 9.77
CA GLY A 103 -10.15 -11.82 9.35
C GLY A 103 -10.28 -11.74 7.82
N ASP A 104 -11.43 -11.27 7.35
CA ASP A 104 -11.71 -11.19 5.90
C ASP A 104 -11.16 -9.92 5.23
N GLY A 105 -10.54 -9.01 5.99
CA GLY A 105 -10.24 -7.68 5.49
C GLY A 105 -8.89 -7.09 5.86
N THR A 106 -7.97 -7.83 6.51
CA THR A 106 -6.67 -7.29 6.92
C THR A 106 -5.54 -8.24 6.57
N ILE A 107 -4.46 -7.69 6.00
CA ILE A 107 -3.20 -8.39 5.79
C ILE A 107 -2.03 -7.48 6.18
N PHE A 108 -0.96 -8.06 6.71
CA PHE A 108 0.22 -7.31 7.16
C PHE A 108 1.49 -8.14 7.00
N PRO A 109 2.68 -7.51 6.85
CA PRO A 109 3.95 -8.21 6.84
C PRO A 109 4.22 -8.88 8.19
N ASP A 110 4.75 -10.12 8.16
CA ASP A 110 5.11 -10.84 9.39
C ASP A 110 6.24 -10.13 10.14
N GLY A 111 6.02 -9.87 11.43
CA GLY A 111 6.97 -9.15 12.27
C GLY A 111 7.08 -7.65 12.03
N ALA A 112 6.22 -7.06 11.20
CA ALA A 112 6.13 -5.61 11.07
C ALA A 112 5.09 -5.05 12.05
N ASP A 113 5.48 -4.03 12.79
CA ASP A 113 4.58 -3.27 13.64
C ASP A 113 4.02 -2.10 12.84
N GLY A 114 2.70 -1.93 12.85
CA GLY A 114 2.02 -0.74 12.31
C GLY A 114 1.87 -0.66 10.79
N THR A 115 2.25 -1.67 10.02
CA THR A 115 2.05 -1.72 8.56
C THR A 115 0.98 -2.73 8.21
N ALA A 116 -0.06 -2.31 7.50
CA ALA A 116 -1.11 -3.22 7.05
C ALA A 116 -1.82 -2.73 5.77
N LEU A 117 -2.45 -3.66 5.08
CA LEU A 117 -3.49 -3.40 4.09
C LEU A 117 -4.83 -3.82 4.66
N GLN A 118 -5.81 -2.93 4.58
CA GLN A 118 -7.15 -3.19 5.06
C GLN A 118 -8.17 -2.94 3.94
N PHE A 119 -9.10 -3.86 3.82
CA PHE A 119 -10.16 -3.87 2.80
C PHE A 119 -11.49 -3.71 3.51
N ILE A 120 -12.11 -2.53 3.43
CA ILE A 120 -13.28 -2.21 4.24
C ILE A 120 -14.41 -1.56 3.45
N ARG A 121 -15.61 -1.67 4.01
CA ARG A 121 -16.77 -0.89 3.63
C ARG A 121 -17.08 0.11 4.74
N VAL A 122 -17.26 1.36 4.38
CA VAL A 122 -17.50 2.44 5.34
C VAL A 122 -18.89 3.02 5.08
N THR A 123 -19.77 2.97 6.07
CA THR A 123 -21.10 3.58 6.01
C THR A 123 -21.25 4.73 7.01
N ALA A 124 -20.42 4.75 8.05
CA ALA A 124 -20.43 5.80 9.05
C ALA A 124 -19.02 6.10 9.59
N LEU A 125 -18.83 7.30 10.10
CA LEU A 125 -17.64 7.72 10.86
C LEU A 125 -18.06 8.06 12.30
N ASN A 126 -17.07 8.10 13.19
CA ASN A 126 -17.24 8.71 14.50
C ASN A 126 -16.86 10.21 14.43
N SER A 127 -17.71 11.07 14.96
CA SER A 127 -17.43 12.51 15.05
C SER A 127 -16.32 12.84 16.04
N ASP A 128 -16.08 11.97 16.99
CA ASP A 128 -14.95 11.98 17.90
C ASP A 128 -14.35 10.60 17.95
N LEU A 129 -13.09 10.46 17.54
CA LEU A 129 -12.40 9.18 17.45
C LEU A 129 -12.07 8.56 18.81
N CYS A 130 -12.09 9.40 19.86
CA CYS A 130 -11.71 9.02 21.22
C CYS A 130 -12.95 8.78 22.10
N HIS A 131 -13.99 9.63 21.94
CA HIS A 131 -15.23 9.56 22.71
C HIS A 131 -16.42 9.43 21.76
N TRP A 132 -16.63 8.21 21.26
CA TRP A 132 -17.73 7.95 20.32
C TRP A 132 -19.07 7.76 21.02
N LYS A 133 -20.09 8.34 20.44
CA LYS A 133 -21.47 8.21 20.96
C LYS A 133 -22.08 6.85 20.63
N ASP A 134 -21.71 6.31 19.49
CA ASP A 134 -22.14 5.00 19.01
C ASP A 134 -20.93 4.29 18.37
N PRO A 135 -20.55 3.09 18.81
CA PRO A 135 -19.47 2.33 18.19
C PRO A 135 -19.70 2.02 16.70
N LYS A 136 -20.95 2.15 16.22
CA LYS A 136 -21.29 2.01 14.80
C LYS A 136 -21.11 3.28 13.99
N GLY A 137 -20.68 4.38 14.62
CA GLY A 137 -20.53 5.69 14.00
C GLY A 137 -21.78 6.57 14.19
N ASP A 138 -21.55 7.84 14.49
CA ASP A 138 -22.59 8.85 14.69
C ASP A 138 -22.67 9.87 13.53
N VAL A 139 -21.76 9.76 12.55
CA VAL A 139 -21.76 10.53 11.30
C VAL A 139 -22.06 9.59 10.13
N ASN A 140 -23.29 9.65 9.64
CA ASN A 140 -23.66 8.92 8.44
C ASN A 140 -22.96 9.57 7.24
N VAL A 141 -22.19 8.80 6.49
CA VAL A 141 -21.58 9.22 5.22
C VAL A 141 -22.42 8.69 4.07
N GLY A 142 -22.69 9.52 3.07
CA GLY A 142 -23.43 9.10 1.89
C GLY A 142 -22.75 7.93 1.16
N THR A 143 -23.21 7.60 -0.02
CA THR A 143 -22.80 6.37 -0.72
C THR A 143 -21.67 6.58 -1.73
N THR A 144 -21.38 7.84 -2.09
CA THR A 144 -20.39 8.16 -3.11
C THR A 144 -18.97 8.27 -2.54
N VAL A 145 -17.98 8.29 -3.43
CA VAL A 145 -16.58 8.59 -3.09
C VAL A 145 -16.47 9.98 -2.46
N ASP A 146 -17.14 10.96 -3.04
CA ASP A 146 -17.07 12.35 -2.60
C ASP A 146 -17.68 12.55 -1.21
N ASP A 147 -18.79 11.89 -0.90
CA ASP A 147 -19.41 11.95 0.42
C ASP A 147 -18.44 11.51 1.53
N LEU A 148 -17.68 10.43 1.31
CA LEU A 148 -16.73 9.96 2.30
C LEU A 148 -15.49 10.86 2.37
N VAL A 149 -15.01 11.35 1.24
CA VAL A 149 -13.89 12.32 1.19
C VAL A 149 -14.25 13.58 1.98
N GLU A 150 -15.43 14.16 1.73
CA GLU A 150 -15.91 15.35 2.44
C GLU A 150 -16.02 15.11 3.95
N ALA A 151 -16.56 13.95 4.33
CA ALA A 151 -16.69 13.59 5.75
C ALA A 151 -15.32 13.38 6.44
N LEU A 152 -14.32 12.83 5.74
CA LEU A 152 -12.96 12.69 6.27
C LEU A 152 -12.25 14.05 6.38
N VAL A 153 -12.33 14.88 5.36
CA VAL A 153 -11.72 16.23 5.35
C VAL A 153 -12.35 17.13 6.41
N ALA A 154 -13.63 16.92 6.74
CA ALA A 154 -14.33 17.66 7.79
C ALA A 154 -13.89 17.26 9.22
N GLN A 155 -13.10 16.19 9.39
CA GLN A 155 -12.58 15.80 10.70
C GLN A 155 -11.60 16.86 11.23
N THR A 156 -11.72 17.21 12.49
CA THR A 156 -10.88 18.26 13.13
C THR A 156 -9.88 17.70 14.15
N LYS A 157 -9.95 16.41 14.41
CA LYS A 157 -9.09 15.71 15.39
C LYS A 157 -7.91 15.00 14.77
N PHE A 158 -7.82 15.03 13.45
CA PHE A 158 -6.74 14.43 12.65
C PHE A 158 -6.09 15.48 11.77
N GLU A 159 -4.88 15.16 11.31
CA GLU A 159 -4.37 15.76 10.08
C GLU A 159 -4.91 14.98 8.90
N VAL A 160 -5.65 15.64 8.02
CA VAL A 160 -6.19 15.04 6.79
C VAL A 160 -5.64 15.81 5.60
N SER A 161 -5.06 15.09 4.64
CA SER A 161 -4.53 15.70 3.42
C SER A 161 -5.62 16.18 2.47
N ASP A 162 -5.26 17.06 1.54
CA ASP A 162 -6.08 17.29 0.36
C ASP A 162 -6.28 15.99 -0.44
N PRO A 163 -7.48 15.78 -1.01
CA PRO A 163 -7.76 14.59 -1.78
C PRO A 163 -6.99 14.57 -3.11
N VAL A 164 -6.43 13.42 -3.48
CA VAL A 164 -5.77 13.19 -4.76
C VAL A 164 -6.46 12.09 -5.54
N ALA A 165 -6.49 12.19 -6.88
CA ALA A 165 -7.04 11.14 -7.73
C ALA A 165 -6.18 9.88 -7.70
N VAL A 166 -6.82 8.70 -7.65
CA VAL A 166 -6.16 7.40 -7.70
C VAL A 166 -6.87 6.45 -8.65
N SER A 167 -6.17 5.39 -9.07
CA SER A 167 -6.77 4.27 -9.78
C SER A 167 -6.13 2.98 -9.27
N ILE A 168 -6.96 2.03 -8.82
CA ILE A 168 -6.54 0.72 -8.30
C ILE A 168 -7.47 -0.35 -8.87
N GLY A 169 -6.90 -1.45 -9.34
CA GLY A 169 -7.66 -2.58 -9.87
C GLY A 169 -8.57 -2.26 -11.06
N GLY A 170 -8.25 -1.19 -11.82
CA GLY A 170 -9.03 -0.71 -12.96
C GLY A 170 -10.11 0.31 -12.62
N TYR A 171 -10.34 0.63 -11.34
CA TYR A 171 -11.34 1.58 -10.88
C TYR A 171 -10.72 2.89 -10.42
N SER A 172 -11.43 3.99 -10.67
CA SER A 172 -11.02 5.33 -10.28
C SER A 172 -11.58 5.70 -8.90
N GLY A 173 -10.90 6.61 -8.22
CA GLY A 173 -11.34 7.11 -6.93
C GLY A 173 -10.49 8.27 -6.43
N LYS A 174 -10.55 8.49 -5.12
CA LYS A 174 -9.77 9.51 -4.43
C LYS A 174 -9.04 8.90 -3.24
N ARG A 175 -7.84 9.42 -2.96
CA ARG A 175 -7.11 9.13 -1.74
C ARG A 175 -7.06 10.37 -0.85
N VAL A 176 -7.24 10.15 0.44
CA VAL A 176 -6.88 11.09 1.50
C VAL A 176 -5.98 10.37 2.49
N ASP A 177 -4.97 11.07 2.99
CA ASP A 177 -4.10 10.56 4.04
C ASP A 177 -4.61 11.11 5.37
N VAL A 178 -4.81 10.22 6.33
CA VAL A 178 -5.25 10.54 7.70
C VAL A 178 -4.11 10.20 8.64
N VAL A 179 -3.69 11.15 9.49
CA VAL A 179 -2.62 10.93 10.47
C VAL A 179 -3.21 10.97 11.88
N TYR A 180 -2.98 9.90 12.64
CA TYR A 180 -3.45 9.78 14.01
C TYR A 180 -2.62 10.63 14.97
N PRO A 181 -3.24 11.43 15.84
CA PRO A 181 -2.53 12.30 16.78
C PRO A 181 -1.72 11.48 17.81
N ALA A 182 -0.43 11.80 17.94
CA ALA A 182 0.47 11.06 18.83
C ALA A 182 0.06 11.11 20.31
N GLU A 183 -0.53 12.24 20.72
CA GLU A 183 -0.92 12.51 22.11
C GLU A 183 -2.03 11.61 22.63
N LEU A 184 -2.77 10.92 21.75
CA LEU A 184 -3.83 10.00 22.15
C LEU A 184 -3.29 8.65 22.63
N PHE A 185 -2.09 8.28 22.21
CA PHE A 185 -1.51 6.98 22.47
C PHE A 185 -0.58 7.01 23.68
N LYS A 186 -0.49 5.90 24.39
CA LYS A 186 0.32 5.77 25.59
C LYS A 186 1.81 5.79 25.26
N GLU A 187 2.21 5.08 24.21
CA GLU A 187 3.59 4.92 23.78
C GLU A 187 3.66 4.47 22.32
N LYS A 188 4.86 4.56 21.76
CA LYS A 188 5.12 4.06 20.41
C LYS A 188 4.90 2.54 20.33
N GLY A 189 4.31 2.09 19.21
CA GLY A 189 4.00 0.66 18.98
C GLY A 189 2.86 0.13 19.85
N SER A 190 2.06 1.01 20.45
CA SER A 190 0.91 0.62 21.24
C SER A 190 -0.38 1.20 20.67
N SER A 191 -1.37 0.36 20.46
CA SER A 191 -2.73 0.78 20.13
C SER A 191 -3.51 1.31 21.36
N GLU A 192 -2.91 1.28 22.56
CA GLU A 192 -3.54 1.78 23.77
C GLU A 192 -3.68 3.31 23.71
N ALA A 193 -4.91 3.79 23.74
CA ALA A 193 -5.29 5.18 23.86
C ALA A 193 -6.05 5.39 25.18
N PRO A 194 -5.34 5.53 26.32
CA PRO A 194 -5.93 5.43 27.67
C PRO A 194 -6.92 6.54 28.02
N GLY A 195 -6.94 7.63 27.23
CA GLY A 195 -7.92 8.69 27.37
C GLY A 195 -9.20 8.45 26.56
N CYS A 196 -9.23 7.42 25.72
CA CYS A 196 -10.33 7.12 24.83
C CYS A 196 -11.26 6.04 25.38
N ASP A 197 -12.48 5.94 24.84
CA ASP A 197 -13.44 4.88 25.16
C ASP A 197 -12.84 3.53 24.79
N GLU A 198 -13.06 2.52 25.62
CA GLU A 198 -12.48 1.18 25.49
C GLU A 198 -10.95 1.16 25.37
N GLY A 199 -10.27 2.31 25.56
CA GLY A 199 -8.82 2.43 25.46
C GLY A 199 -8.28 2.41 24.03
N VAL A 200 -9.09 2.67 23.03
CA VAL A 200 -8.71 2.66 21.60
C VAL A 200 -9.28 3.86 20.85
N THR A 201 -8.68 4.22 19.72
CA THR A 201 -9.22 5.23 18.80
C THR A 201 -10.05 4.56 17.72
N ARG A 202 -11.18 5.15 17.34
CA ARG A 202 -12.07 4.58 16.31
C ARG A 202 -12.57 5.66 15.35
N LEU A 203 -12.06 5.66 14.13
CA LEU A 203 -12.52 6.58 13.08
C LEU A 203 -13.76 6.04 12.36
N PHE A 204 -13.70 4.78 11.91
CA PHE A 204 -14.79 4.15 11.18
C PHE A 204 -15.75 3.42 12.12
N GLY A 205 -17.05 3.68 11.96
CA GLY A 205 -18.07 3.11 12.82
C GLY A 205 -18.33 1.64 12.59
N ASP A 206 -18.23 1.17 11.37
CA ASP A 206 -18.66 -0.18 10.99
C ASP A 206 -17.61 -1.26 11.19
N GLY A 207 -16.41 -0.88 11.53
CA GLY A 207 -15.27 -1.77 11.59
C GLY A 207 -14.56 -1.74 12.93
N GLY A 208 -14.11 -2.88 13.39
CA GLY A 208 -13.19 -2.99 14.52
C GLY A 208 -11.76 -2.54 14.16
N ILE A 209 -11.62 -1.52 13.30
CA ILE A 209 -10.34 -0.98 12.87
C ILE A 209 -10.01 0.21 13.76
N TYR A 210 -8.87 0.12 14.42
CA TYR A 210 -8.37 1.11 15.38
C TYR A 210 -7.04 1.66 14.90
N GLY A 211 -6.72 2.91 15.24
CA GLY A 211 -5.35 3.41 15.16
C GLY A 211 -4.42 2.52 16.00
N GLN A 212 -3.27 2.15 15.45
CA GLN A 212 -2.37 1.19 16.06
C GLN A 212 -1.13 1.85 16.68
N ALA A 213 -0.83 3.11 16.31
CA ALA A 213 0.37 3.78 16.79
C ALA A 213 0.26 5.32 16.75
N PRO A 214 1.07 6.03 17.55
CA PRO A 214 1.25 7.47 17.44
C PRO A 214 1.79 7.87 16.07
N ASN A 215 1.21 8.89 15.44
CA ASN A 215 1.57 9.39 14.10
C ASN A 215 1.41 8.35 12.98
N GLU A 216 0.66 7.32 13.22
CA GLU A 216 0.29 6.37 12.20
C GLU A 216 -0.46 7.06 11.06
N ARG A 217 -0.11 6.76 9.82
CA ARG A 217 -0.75 7.31 8.63
C ARG A 217 -1.58 6.24 7.93
N TRP A 218 -2.81 6.57 7.63
CA TRP A 218 -3.70 5.77 6.81
C TRP A 218 -3.89 6.44 5.46
N GLN A 219 -3.31 5.87 4.42
CA GLN A 219 -3.59 6.25 3.04
C GLN A 219 -4.93 5.62 2.65
N THR A 220 -6.00 6.37 2.80
CA THR A 220 -7.37 5.89 2.59
C THR A 220 -7.75 6.08 1.12
N ASN A 221 -7.71 5.00 0.36
CA ASN A 221 -8.10 4.97 -1.06
C ASN A 221 -9.57 4.59 -1.17
N ILE A 222 -10.37 5.49 -1.69
CA ILE A 222 -11.83 5.39 -1.78
C ILE A 222 -12.18 5.24 -3.26
N LEU A 223 -12.64 4.06 -3.67
CA LEU A 223 -12.90 3.72 -5.06
C LEU A 223 -14.40 3.69 -5.35
N ASP A 224 -14.74 4.07 -6.59
CA ASP A 224 -16.05 3.82 -7.16
C ASP A 224 -15.99 2.56 -8.04
N VAL A 225 -16.60 1.50 -7.57
CA VAL A 225 -16.69 0.23 -8.27
C VAL A 225 -18.13 0.07 -8.77
N ASP A 226 -18.40 0.58 -9.98
CA ASP A 226 -19.71 0.55 -10.62
C ASP A 226 -20.85 1.07 -9.71
N GLY A 227 -20.60 2.21 -9.06
CA GLY A 227 -21.55 2.85 -8.14
C GLY A 227 -21.51 2.30 -6.71
N THR A 228 -20.66 1.31 -6.43
CA THR A 228 -20.40 0.80 -5.07
C THR A 228 -19.10 1.37 -4.55
N ARG A 229 -19.17 2.06 -3.40
CA ARG A 229 -17.97 2.57 -2.74
C ARG A 229 -17.21 1.45 -2.04
N PHE A 230 -15.90 1.36 -2.32
CA PHE A 230 -14.99 0.42 -1.67
C PHE A 230 -13.75 1.15 -1.15
N VAL A 231 -13.24 0.76 0.02
CA VAL A 231 -12.12 1.45 0.67
C VAL A 231 -10.96 0.49 0.88
N ILE A 232 -9.78 0.92 0.46
CA ILE A 232 -8.51 0.23 0.68
C ILE A 232 -7.62 1.17 1.49
N ILE A 233 -7.24 0.76 2.69
CA ILE A 233 -6.35 1.52 3.55
C ILE A 233 -4.96 0.88 3.51
N LEU A 234 -3.96 1.70 3.18
CA LEU A 234 -2.57 1.38 3.39
C LEU A 234 -2.16 2.07 4.69
N GLN A 235 -1.93 1.26 5.70
CA GLN A 235 -1.55 1.69 7.03
C GLN A 235 -0.03 1.69 7.13
N ASP A 236 0.54 2.82 7.52
CA ASP A 236 1.97 3.01 7.73
C ASP A 236 2.21 3.64 9.10
N ASP A 237 3.23 3.18 9.79
CA ASP A 237 3.76 3.89 10.94
C ASP A 237 5.04 4.66 10.53
N PRO A 238 5.54 5.61 11.33
CA PRO A 238 6.74 6.38 10.99
C PRO A 238 8.01 5.54 10.75
N ASP A 239 8.03 4.30 11.23
CA ASP A 239 9.17 3.38 11.10
C ASP A 239 8.94 2.25 10.09
N THR A 240 7.84 2.28 9.35
CA THR A 240 7.58 1.29 8.28
C THR A 240 8.78 1.19 7.36
N SER A 241 9.30 -0.01 7.17
CA SER A 241 10.50 -0.23 6.37
C SER A 241 10.26 0.02 4.88
N ALA A 242 11.32 0.36 4.16
CA ALA A 242 11.24 0.49 2.68
C ALA A 242 10.85 -0.85 2.01
N ALA A 243 11.17 -1.99 2.63
CA ALA A 243 10.80 -3.30 2.12
C ALA A 243 9.29 -3.56 2.29
N ASP A 244 8.71 -3.17 3.44
CA ASP A 244 7.28 -3.30 3.69
C ASP A 244 6.47 -2.37 2.78
N HIS A 245 6.92 -1.12 2.58
CA HIS A 245 6.33 -0.22 1.59
C HIS A 245 6.34 -0.82 0.18
N ALA A 246 7.46 -1.40 -0.25
CA ALA A 246 7.57 -2.04 -1.56
C ALA A 246 6.67 -3.29 -1.67
N GLY A 247 6.57 -4.08 -0.61
CA GLY A 247 5.68 -5.24 -0.53
C GLY A 247 4.21 -4.85 -0.62
N THR A 248 3.81 -3.83 0.14
CA THR A 248 2.46 -3.27 0.11
C THR A 248 2.11 -2.73 -1.29
N ALA A 249 3.01 -1.95 -1.90
CA ALA A 249 2.82 -1.42 -3.24
C ALA A 249 2.65 -2.55 -4.28
N ALA A 250 3.48 -3.60 -4.23
CA ALA A 250 3.40 -4.73 -5.14
C ALA A 250 2.06 -5.49 -5.02
N ILE A 251 1.51 -5.61 -3.79
CA ILE A 251 0.18 -6.20 -3.59
C ILE A 251 -0.89 -5.31 -4.22
N VAL A 252 -0.85 -3.99 -3.98
CA VAL A 252 -1.80 -3.04 -4.56
C VAL A 252 -1.76 -3.06 -6.09
N ASP A 253 -0.57 -3.10 -6.69
CA ASP A 253 -0.38 -3.16 -8.14
C ASP A 253 -0.92 -4.46 -8.76
N SER A 254 -1.01 -5.53 -7.97
CA SER A 254 -1.55 -6.83 -8.40
C SER A 254 -3.07 -6.93 -8.30
N MET A 255 -3.75 -5.91 -7.75
CA MET A 255 -5.18 -5.97 -7.47
C MET A 255 -6.03 -6.02 -8.73
N LEU A 256 -7.01 -6.91 -8.71
CA LEU A 256 -8.10 -7.02 -9.68
C LEU A 256 -9.41 -6.95 -8.93
N ILE A 257 -10.24 -5.97 -9.30
CA ILE A 257 -11.56 -5.77 -8.68
C ILE A 257 -12.63 -6.18 -9.66
N THR A 258 -13.60 -6.95 -9.18
CA THR A 258 -14.77 -7.38 -9.97
C THR A 258 -16.03 -7.07 -9.17
N PRO A 259 -17.00 -6.32 -9.75
CA PRO A 259 -18.28 -6.01 -9.14
C PRO A 259 -19.17 -7.24 -9.04
#